data_4e933e370ce593c7ef9b56eec2e77efd
#
_entry.id   4e933e370ce593c7ef9b56eec2e77efd
#
_cell.length_a   1.000
_cell.length_b   1.000
_cell.length_c   1.000
_cell.angle_alpha   90.00
_cell.angle_beta   90.00
_cell.angle_gamma   90.00
#
_symmetry.space_group_name_H-M   'P 1'
#
loop_
_entity.id
_entity.type
_entity.pdbx_description
1 polymer ?
#
loop_
_entity_poly.entity_id
_entity_poly.type
_entity_poly.pdbx_seq_one_letter_code
_entity_poly.pdbx_strand_id
1 'polypeptide(L)'
;EVVLLEYLVTSGVEANKFTSFSFTGRMVDNVGNTYGTASTTLTVKEKSQLGAGAESLESIKYNAPRFYSAQYRAVTAQDYALIAKKVYSNADSVVAYGGDALNPPIYGKVFIAIQTKTGSLLNDATKKSIAADMRKYAMASIDPVVIDPEQMYLYLKVFAQYDPGTA
;
A
#
# COMPACT_ATOMS: atom_id res chain seq x y z
N GLU A 1 26.31 27.10 -8.73
CA GLU A 1 25.40 26.52 -7.71
C GLU A 1 25.46 25.00 -7.85
N VAL A 2 25.81 24.29 -6.78
CA VAL A 2 25.87 22.81 -6.79
C VAL A 2 24.61 22.30 -6.10
N VAL A 3 23.80 21.53 -6.81
CA VAL A 3 22.61 20.86 -6.26
C VAL A 3 23.01 19.43 -5.87
N LEU A 4 22.92 19.11 -4.58
CA LEU A 4 23.11 17.76 -4.07
C LEU A 4 21.75 17.05 -4.04
N LEU A 5 21.64 15.92 -4.74
CA LEU A 5 20.46 15.07 -4.74
C LEU A 5 20.77 13.75 -4.04
N GLU A 6 20.12 13.50 -2.91
CA GLU A 6 20.18 12.22 -2.22
C GLU A 6 18.94 11.39 -2.51
N TYR A 7 19.10 10.13 -2.87
CA TYR A 7 17.97 9.23 -3.15
C TYR A 7 18.32 7.81 -2.71
N LEU A 8 17.26 7.05 -2.38
CA LEU A 8 17.39 5.64 -2.02
C LEU A 8 17.17 4.76 -3.26
N VAL A 9 18.09 3.83 -3.46
CA VAL A 9 17.97 2.78 -4.47
C VAL A 9 17.55 1.50 -3.77
N THR A 10 16.47 0.89 -4.25
CA THR A 10 15.92 -0.35 -3.69
C THR A 10 15.82 -1.42 -4.76
N SER A 11 15.79 -2.69 -4.35
CA SER A 11 15.58 -3.82 -5.27
C SER A 11 14.11 -3.99 -5.70
N GLY A 12 13.23 -3.07 -5.34
CA GLY A 12 11.82 -3.09 -5.73
C GLY A 12 11.11 -4.39 -5.35
N VAL A 13 10.44 -5.01 -6.31
CA VAL A 13 9.68 -6.25 -6.09
C VAL A 13 10.57 -7.44 -5.71
N GLU A 14 11.82 -7.46 -6.15
CA GLU A 14 12.76 -8.56 -5.89
C GLU A 14 13.07 -8.71 -4.41
N ALA A 15 12.99 -7.63 -3.64
CA ALA A 15 13.20 -7.64 -2.20
C ALA A 15 12.03 -8.24 -1.40
N ASN A 16 10.92 -8.64 -2.05
CA ASN A 16 9.79 -9.24 -1.38
C ASN A 16 10.00 -10.74 -1.09
N LYS A 17 9.32 -11.23 -0.06
CA LYS A 17 9.26 -12.65 0.35
C LYS A 17 10.56 -13.21 0.95
N PHE A 18 11.56 -12.40 1.27
CA PHE A 18 12.72 -12.88 2.01
C PHE A 18 12.30 -13.34 3.42
N THR A 19 12.88 -14.44 3.84
CA THR A 19 12.60 -15.10 5.14
C THR A 19 13.83 -15.16 6.04
N SER A 20 14.99 -14.75 5.53
CA SER A 20 16.24 -14.73 6.31
C SER A 20 16.89 -13.35 6.20
N PHE A 21 17.39 -12.87 7.32
CA PHE A 21 18.09 -11.60 7.43
C PHE A 21 19.34 -11.80 8.28
N SER A 22 20.40 -11.08 7.97
CA SER A 22 21.61 -11.05 8.78
C SER A 22 21.83 -9.66 9.34
N PHE A 23 22.27 -9.59 10.59
CA PHE A 23 22.67 -8.33 11.21
C PHE A 23 24.16 -8.11 10.95
N THR A 24 24.49 -7.04 10.26
CA THR A 24 25.89 -6.69 9.94
C THR A 24 26.40 -5.48 10.75
N GLY A 25 25.55 -4.92 11.60
CA GLY A 25 25.84 -3.75 12.42
C GLY A 25 26.48 -4.10 13.77
N ARG A 26 26.57 -3.09 14.60
CA ARG A 26 27.00 -3.17 15.98
C ARG A 26 26.00 -2.45 16.87
N MET A 27 25.50 -3.14 17.90
CA MET A 27 24.62 -2.55 18.91
C MET A 27 25.43 -2.15 20.13
N VAL A 28 25.07 -1.04 20.75
CA VAL A 28 25.67 -0.53 21.97
C VAL A 28 24.55 -0.37 23.00
N ASP A 29 24.73 -0.93 24.21
CA ASP A 29 23.79 -0.75 25.30
C ASP A 29 24.00 0.60 26.02
N ASN A 30 23.14 0.90 26.98
CA ASN A 30 23.17 2.16 27.72
C ASN A 30 24.43 2.27 28.64
N VAL A 31 25.19 1.20 28.82
CA VAL A 31 26.39 1.12 29.64
C VAL A 31 27.65 1.18 28.75
N GLY A 32 27.50 1.12 27.43
CA GLY A 32 28.60 1.19 26.47
C GLY A 32 29.13 -0.17 26.01
N ASN A 33 28.50 -1.29 26.39
CA ASN A 33 28.85 -2.60 25.87
C ASN A 33 28.45 -2.76 24.42
N THR A 34 29.30 -3.40 23.62
CA THR A 34 29.07 -3.60 22.19
C THR A 34 28.75 -5.06 21.88
N TYR A 35 27.66 -5.24 21.11
CA TYR A 35 27.19 -6.55 20.66
C TYR A 35 27.30 -6.61 19.12
N GLY A 36 28.00 -7.59 18.63
CA GLY A 36 28.19 -7.84 17.20
C GLY A 36 27.34 -8.99 16.70
N THR A 37 27.56 -9.37 15.46
CA THR A 37 26.80 -10.42 14.74
C THR A 37 26.81 -11.76 15.49
N ALA A 38 27.91 -12.13 16.16
CA ALA A 38 28.03 -13.42 16.85
C ALA A 38 27.18 -13.52 18.14
N SER A 39 26.83 -12.38 18.75
CA SER A 39 26.03 -12.31 19.98
C SER A 39 24.56 -11.95 19.74
N THR A 40 24.17 -11.83 18.48
CA THR A 40 22.81 -11.39 18.09
C THR A 40 22.06 -12.50 17.40
N THR A 41 20.90 -12.87 17.94
CA THR A 41 19.97 -13.80 17.28
C THR A 41 18.84 -13.01 16.66
N LEU A 42 18.64 -13.18 15.33
CA LEU A 42 17.53 -12.57 14.60
C LEU A 42 16.40 -13.59 14.43
N THR A 43 15.22 -13.23 14.86
CA THR A 43 14.00 -14.01 14.60
C THR A 43 13.11 -13.23 13.65
N VAL A 44 12.87 -13.80 12.47
CA VAL A 44 12.02 -13.18 11.46
C VAL A 44 10.56 -13.43 11.83
N LYS A 45 9.80 -12.37 12.11
CA LYS A 45 8.37 -12.43 12.41
C LYS A 45 7.52 -12.51 11.15
N GLU A 46 7.89 -11.75 10.12
CA GLU A 46 7.17 -11.67 8.85
C GLU A 46 8.15 -11.62 7.68
N LYS A 47 7.71 -12.14 6.54
CA LYS A 47 8.48 -12.04 5.30
C LYS A 47 8.55 -10.58 4.85
N SER A 48 9.63 -10.21 4.16
CA SER A 48 9.72 -8.88 3.56
C SER A 48 8.58 -8.66 2.55
N GLN A 49 8.02 -7.47 2.57
CA GLN A 49 6.92 -7.05 1.69
C GLN A 49 6.99 -5.54 1.45
N LEU A 50 6.07 -5.00 0.66
CA LEU A 50 6.00 -3.59 0.27
C LEU A 50 6.96 -3.14 -0.85
N GLY A 51 7.82 -4.02 -1.35
CA GLY A 51 8.59 -3.71 -2.55
C GLY A 51 7.66 -3.64 -3.78
N ALA A 52 7.79 -2.58 -4.57
CA ALA A 52 7.04 -2.38 -5.82
C ALA A 52 7.96 -1.95 -6.94
N GLY A 53 7.57 -2.22 -8.18
CA GLY A 53 8.23 -1.67 -9.36
C GLY A 53 8.04 -0.16 -9.49
N ALA A 54 8.81 0.46 -10.38
CA ALA A 54 8.62 1.88 -10.71
C ALA A 54 7.18 2.14 -11.20
N GLU A 55 6.64 3.29 -10.83
CA GLU A 55 5.32 3.72 -11.29
C GLU A 55 5.35 3.99 -12.80
N SER A 56 4.29 3.61 -13.51
CA SER A 56 4.19 3.86 -14.95
C SER A 56 3.98 5.36 -15.25
N LEU A 57 4.44 5.81 -16.43
CA LEU A 57 4.29 7.20 -16.84
C LEU A 57 2.82 7.64 -16.89
N GLU A 58 1.91 6.76 -17.30
CA GLU A 58 0.47 7.03 -17.34
C GLU A 58 -0.10 7.22 -15.92
N SER A 59 0.31 6.39 -14.97
CA SER A 59 -0.06 6.53 -13.57
C SER A 59 0.45 7.84 -12.98
N ILE A 60 1.70 8.22 -13.29
CA ILE A 60 2.27 9.50 -12.85
C ILE A 60 1.47 10.67 -13.43
N LYS A 61 1.19 10.68 -14.73
CA LYS A 61 0.38 11.73 -15.37
C LYS A 61 -1.02 11.86 -14.77
N TYR A 62 -1.63 10.74 -14.39
CA TYR A 62 -2.94 10.71 -13.78
C TYR A 62 -2.92 11.19 -12.31
N ASN A 63 -1.93 10.77 -11.55
CA ASN A 63 -1.88 11.02 -10.11
C ASN A 63 -1.22 12.35 -9.73
N ALA A 64 -0.21 12.82 -10.48
CA ALA A 64 0.57 14.01 -10.12
C ALA A 64 -0.28 15.29 -9.91
N PRO A 65 -1.23 15.64 -10.81
CA PRO A 65 -2.10 16.81 -10.60
C PRO A 65 -2.96 16.68 -9.34
N ARG A 66 -3.41 15.46 -9.06
CA ARG A 66 -4.24 15.18 -7.88
C ARG A 66 -3.44 15.30 -6.58
N PHE A 67 -2.19 14.81 -6.57
CA PHE A 67 -1.29 15.02 -5.44
C PHE A 67 -1.00 16.49 -5.18
N TYR A 68 -0.81 17.23 -6.25
CA TYR A 68 -0.59 18.68 -6.15
C TYR A 68 -1.80 19.39 -5.54
N SER A 69 -3.02 19.07 -5.96
CA SER A 69 -4.24 19.67 -5.42
C SER A 69 -4.53 19.21 -3.98
N ALA A 70 -4.26 17.97 -3.62
CA ALA A 70 -4.45 17.47 -2.27
C ALA A 70 -3.44 18.05 -1.25
N GLN A 71 -2.30 18.59 -1.70
CA GLN A 71 -1.25 19.17 -0.84
C GLN A 71 -0.86 18.27 0.33
N TYR A 72 -0.76 16.96 0.09
CA TYR A 72 -0.48 15.95 1.12
C TYR A 72 -1.51 15.87 2.27
N ARG A 73 -2.75 16.28 2.03
CA ARG A 73 -3.85 16.17 2.99
C ARG A 73 -4.97 15.35 2.41
N ALA A 74 -5.47 14.39 3.18
CA ALA A 74 -6.63 13.59 2.82
C ALA A 74 -7.90 14.27 3.36
N VAL A 75 -8.66 14.88 2.48
CA VAL A 75 -9.92 15.55 2.80
C VAL A 75 -11.10 14.83 2.15
N THR A 76 -10.98 14.53 0.86
CA THR A 76 -12.01 13.80 0.11
C THR A 76 -11.71 12.31 0.05
N ALA A 77 -12.72 11.49 -0.25
CA ALA A 77 -12.53 10.05 -0.45
C ALA A 77 -11.47 9.76 -1.53
N GLN A 78 -11.42 10.58 -2.59
CA GLN A 78 -10.40 10.46 -3.65
C GLN A 78 -8.99 10.76 -3.15
N ASP A 79 -8.82 11.72 -2.24
CA ASP A 79 -7.51 12.02 -1.64
C ASP A 79 -7.04 10.83 -0.77
N TYR A 80 -7.96 10.22 0.00
CA TYR A 80 -7.64 9.01 0.76
C TYR A 80 -7.21 7.87 -0.15
N ALA A 81 -7.91 7.62 -1.27
CA ALA A 81 -7.52 6.60 -2.22
C ALA A 81 -6.15 6.87 -2.86
N LEU A 82 -5.87 8.13 -3.19
CA LEU A 82 -4.61 8.57 -3.77
C LEU A 82 -3.43 8.40 -2.80
N ILE A 83 -3.61 8.87 -1.56
CA ILE A 83 -2.58 8.78 -0.52
C ILE A 83 -2.33 7.31 -0.13
N ALA A 84 -3.38 6.48 -0.09
CA ALA A 84 -3.24 5.05 0.18
C ALA A 84 -2.35 4.35 -0.88
N LYS A 85 -2.46 4.70 -2.16
CA LYS A 85 -1.54 4.20 -3.21
C LYS A 85 -0.10 4.63 -2.98
N LYS A 86 0.13 5.82 -2.44
CA LYS A 86 1.47 6.31 -2.08
C LYS A 86 2.03 5.57 -0.87
N VAL A 87 1.22 5.37 0.17
CA VAL A 87 1.61 4.68 1.40
C VAL A 87 1.88 3.20 1.13
N TYR A 88 1.05 2.58 0.29
CA TYR A 88 1.16 1.18 -0.08
C TYR A 88 1.32 1.02 -1.59
N SER A 89 2.56 1.06 -2.07
CA SER A 89 2.90 1.03 -3.51
C SER A 89 2.57 -0.29 -4.22
N ASN A 90 2.29 -1.37 -3.47
CA ASN A 90 1.81 -2.64 -4.04
C ASN A 90 0.28 -2.68 -4.23
N ALA A 91 -0.41 -1.55 -4.04
CA ALA A 91 -1.80 -1.41 -4.39
C ALA A 91 -1.97 -1.36 -5.91
N ASP A 92 -2.85 -2.19 -6.44
CA ASP A 92 -3.32 -2.14 -7.82
C ASP A 92 -4.47 -1.13 -7.92
N SER A 93 -5.51 -1.37 -7.16
CA SER A 93 -6.69 -0.52 -7.10
C SER A 93 -7.02 -0.16 -5.65
N VAL A 94 -7.46 1.06 -5.44
CA VAL A 94 -7.89 1.55 -4.13
C VAL A 94 -9.19 2.29 -4.28
N VAL A 95 -10.15 1.94 -3.43
CA VAL A 95 -11.42 2.65 -3.30
C VAL A 95 -11.56 3.13 -1.86
N ALA A 96 -11.94 4.38 -1.68
CA ALA A 96 -12.23 4.94 -0.37
C ALA A 96 -13.63 5.53 -0.34
N TYR A 97 -14.29 5.41 0.81
CA TYR A 97 -15.60 5.99 1.05
C TYR A 97 -15.78 6.37 2.53
N GLY A 98 -16.59 7.36 2.79
CA GLY A 98 -16.92 7.77 4.15
C GLY A 98 -17.79 6.75 4.85
N GLY A 99 -17.70 6.68 6.17
CA GLY A 99 -18.56 5.81 6.96
C GLY A 99 -20.02 6.25 6.99
N ASP A 100 -20.33 7.45 6.53
CA ASP A 100 -21.68 7.96 6.29
C ASP A 100 -22.42 7.20 5.17
N ALA A 101 -21.69 6.59 4.24
CA ALA A 101 -22.25 5.77 3.16
C ALA A 101 -22.69 4.37 3.63
N LEU A 102 -22.38 3.96 4.85
CA LEU A 102 -22.76 2.66 5.40
C LEU A 102 -24.18 2.67 6.00
N ASN A 103 -24.76 1.50 6.10
CA ASN A 103 -26.04 1.32 6.79
C ASN A 103 -25.91 0.23 7.88
N PRO A 104 -25.91 0.57 9.18
CA PRO A 104 -26.03 1.92 9.76
C PRO A 104 -24.76 2.78 9.53
N PRO A 105 -24.89 4.12 9.47
CA PRO A 105 -23.76 5.01 9.24
C PRO A 105 -22.77 5.02 10.42
N ILE A 106 -21.47 5.08 10.11
CA ILE A 106 -20.38 5.15 11.10
C ILE A 106 -19.60 6.45 10.86
N TYR A 107 -19.95 7.49 11.58
CA TYR A 107 -19.31 8.80 11.42
C TYR A 107 -17.88 8.83 11.96
N GLY A 108 -17.06 9.75 11.44
CA GLY A 108 -15.66 9.94 11.85
C GLY A 108 -14.71 8.88 11.31
N LYS A 109 -15.15 8.01 10.40
CA LYS A 109 -14.31 7.00 9.75
C LYS A 109 -14.37 7.10 8.24
N VAL A 110 -13.22 6.79 7.61
CA VAL A 110 -13.11 6.56 6.17
C VAL A 110 -12.62 5.14 5.96
N PHE A 111 -13.37 4.37 5.19
CA PHE A 111 -13.05 3.00 4.83
C PHE A 111 -12.27 2.99 3.53
N ILE A 112 -11.17 2.25 3.51
CA ILE A 112 -10.22 2.19 2.38
C ILE A 112 -10.06 0.72 2.00
N ALA A 113 -10.64 0.33 0.88
CA ALA A 113 -10.50 -0.99 0.30
C ALA A 113 -9.30 -1.01 -0.65
N ILE A 114 -8.34 -1.91 -0.41
CA ILE A 114 -7.10 -2.00 -1.18
C ILE A 114 -7.02 -3.36 -1.84
N GLN A 115 -7.00 -3.37 -3.18
CA GLN A 115 -6.67 -4.55 -3.98
C GLN A 115 -5.16 -4.56 -4.22
N THR A 116 -4.50 -5.66 -3.88
CA THR A 116 -3.06 -5.82 -4.13
C THR A 116 -2.78 -6.27 -5.56
N LYS A 117 -1.62 -5.90 -6.11
CA LYS A 117 -1.15 -6.36 -7.44
C LYS A 117 -0.98 -7.89 -7.51
N THR A 118 -0.80 -8.55 -6.37
CA THR A 118 -0.67 -10.00 -6.28
C THR A 118 -2.00 -10.72 -6.16
N GLY A 119 -3.12 -9.99 -6.03
CA GLY A 119 -4.46 -10.55 -5.81
C GLY A 119 -4.68 -11.14 -4.41
N SER A 120 -3.66 -11.15 -3.54
CA SER A 120 -3.79 -11.65 -2.17
C SER A 120 -4.37 -10.59 -1.22
N LEU A 121 -5.14 -11.03 -0.24
CA LEU A 121 -5.65 -10.16 0.81
C LEU A 121 -4.51 -9.67 1.73
N LEU A 122 -4.70 -8.49 2.30
CA LEU A 122 -3.77 -7.93 3.26
C LEU A 122 -3.95 -8.60 4.64
N ASN A 123 -2.85 -8.90 5.30
CA ASN A 123 -2.91 -9.34 6.68
C ASN A 123 -3.25 -8.16 7.62
N ASP A 124 -3.73 -8.47 8.83
CA ASP A 124 -4.18 -7.45 9.78
C ASP A 124 -3.05 -6.54 10.28
N ALA A 125 -1.82 -7.04 10.37
CA ALA A 125 -0.66 -6.24 10.75
C ALA A 125 -0.35 -5.18 9.68
N THR A 126 -0.37 -5.58 8.41
CA THR A 126 -0.18 -4.65 7.28
C THR A 126 -1.32 -3.62 7.20
N LYS A 127 -2.58 -4.02 7.38
CA LYS A 127 -3.73 -3.09 7.42
C LYS A 127 -3.55 -2.05 8.51
N LYS A 128 -3.15 -2.46 9.73
CA LYS A 128 -2.88 -1.54 10.85
C LYS A 128 -1.71 -0.59 10.57
N SER A 129 -0.64 -1.08 9.94
CA SER A 129 0.51 -0.26 9.55
C SER A 129 0.10 0.79 8.51
N ILE A 130 -0.62 0.41 7.46
CA ILE A 130 -1.13 1.33 6.45
C ILE A 130 -2.05 2.38 7.09
N ALA A 131 -2.98 1.97 7.94
CA ALA A 131 -3.88 2.89 8.64
C ALA A 131 -3.12 3.88 9.52
N ALA A 132 -2.08 3.44 10.23
CA ALA A 132 -1.22 4.32 11.03
C ALA A 132 -0.46 5.34 10.17
N ASP A 133 0.04 4.95 9.02
CA ASP A 133 0.69 5.85 8.08
C ASP A 133 -0.29 6.82 7.43
N MET A 134 -1.51 6.37 7.11
CA MET A 134 -2.57 7.22 6.58
C MET A 134 -3.01 8.31 7.55
N ARG A 135 -2.96 8.06 8.86
CA ARG A 135 -3.29 9.07 9.90
C ARG A 135 -2.43 10.32 9.83
N LYS A 136 -1.20 10.23 9.33
CA LYS A 136 -0.29 11.38 9.14
C LYS A 136 -0.84 12.39 8.13
N TYR A 137 -1.71 11.96 7.25
CA TYR A 137 -2.32 12.76 6.17
C TYR A 137 -3.80 13.05 6.41
N ALA A 138 -4.44 12.32 7.33
CA ALA A 138 -5.85 12.45 7.64
C ALA A 138 -6.15 13.72 8.46
N MET A 139 -7.37 14.20 8.35
CA MET A 139 -7.86 15.26 9.23
C MET A 139 -8.01 14.75 10.68
N ALA A 140 -7.84 15.63 11.66
CA ALA A 140 -7.75 15.31 13.09
C ALA A 140 -8.93 14.47 13.64
N SER A 141 -10.12 14.60 13.06
CA SER A 141 -11.33 13.91 13.52
C SER A 141 -11.70 12.67 12.69
N ILE A 142 -10.90 12.31 11.66
CA ILE A 142 -11.20 11.22 10.74
C ILE A 142 -10.21 10.08 10.95
N ASP A 143 -10.74 8.89 11.24
CA ASP A 143 -9.93 7.67 11.42
C ASP A 143 -9.98 6.81 10.15
N PRO A 144 -8.85 6.62 9.44
CA PRO A 144 -8.77 5.75 8.28
C PRO A 144 -8.76 4.28 8.73
N VAL A 145 -9.64 3.48 8.13
CA VAL A 145 -9.78 2.04 8.37
C VAL A 145 -9.52 1.29 7.06
N VAL A 146 -8.53 0.43 7.04
CA VAL A 146 -8.24 -0.42 5.87
C VAL A 146 -9.05 -1.70 5.96
N ILE A 147 -9.79 -1.99 4.88
CA ILE A 147 -10.65 -3.17 4.76
C ILE A 147 -10.26 -4.00 3.52
N ASP A 148 -10.74 -5.22 3.47
CA ASP A 148 -10.60 -6.05 2.27
C ASP A 148 -11.59 -5.60 1.20
N PRO A 149 -11.22 -5.65 -0.09
CA PRO A 149 -12.13 -5.36 -1.18
C PRO A 149 -13.17 -6.47 -1.33
N GLU A 150 -14.41 -6.10 -1.57
CA GLU A 150 -15.43 -7.04 -2.04
C GLU A 150 -15.21 -7.33 -3.52
N GLN A 151 -15.18 -8.61 -3.88
CA GLN A 151 -14.98 -9.06 -5.25
C GLN A 151 -16.29 -9.59 -5.83
N MET A 152 -16.69 -9.02 -6.96
CA MET A 152 -17.82 -9.52 -7.72
C MET A 152 -17.34 -10.37 -8.90
N TYR A 153 -17.76 -11.61 -8.99
CA TYR A 153 -17.45 -12.49 -10.10
C TYR A 153 -18.63 -12.54 -11.08
N LEU A 154 -18.40 -12.13 -12.32
CA LEU A 154 -19.38 -12.24 -13.40
C LEU A 154 -19.06 -13.46 -14.27
N TYR A 155 -19.96 -14.41 -14.30
CA TYR A 155 -19.87 -15.58 -15.17
C TYR A 155 -20.74 -15.34 -16.42
N LEU A 156 -20.10 -15.11 -17.56
CA LEU A 156 -20.77 -14.91 -18.83
C LEU A 156 -20.71 -16.20 -19.65
N LYS A 157 -21.90 -16.67 -20.07
CA LYS A 157 -22.01 -17.81 -20.98
C LYS A 157 -22.49 -17.27 -22.33
N VAL A 158 -21.56 -17.26 -23.30
CA VAL A 158 -21.85 -16.77 -24.66
C VAL A 158 -22.11 -17.96 -25.59
N PHE A 159 -23.23 -17.92 -26.28
CA PHE A 159 -23.57 -18.86 -27.33
C PHE A 159 -23.48 -18.14 -28.68
N ALA A 160 -22.57 -18.59 -29.54
CA ALA A 160 -22.45 -18.06 -30.89
C ALA A 160 -22.89 -19.15 -31.87
N GLN A 161 -23.83 -18.79 -32.74
CA GLN A 161 -24.25 -19.61 -33.86
C GLN A 161 -23.69 -18.97 -35.15
N TYR A 162 -22.96 -19.71 -35.95
CA TYR A 162 -22.43 -19.22 -37.21
C TYR A 162 -22.80 -20.19 -38.33
N ASP A 163 -22.94 -19.66 -39.53
CA ASP A 163 -23.16 -20.49 -40.74
C ASP A 163 -21.80 -20.75 -41.43
N PRO A 164 -21.33 -22.02 -41.45
CA PRO A 164 -20.05 -22.36 -42.06
C PRO A 164 -20.03 -22.19 -43.58
N GLY A 165 -21.19 -21.99 -44.22
CA GLY A 165 -21.31 -21.82 -45.67
C GLY A 165 -21.06 -20.41 -46.18
N THR A 166 -20.92 -19.41 -45.29
CA THR A 166 -20.73 -17.98 -45.64
C THR A 166 -19.37 -17.44 -45.28
N ALA A 167 -18.40 -18.29 -44.93
CA ALA A 167 -17.02 -17.92 -44.58
C ALA A 167 -16.07 -18.06 -45.77
#